data_86103ec1c1f5595280f0e1cf96fa509a
#
_entry.id   86103ec1c1f5595280f0e1cf96fa509a
#
_cell.length_a   1.000
_cell.length_b   1.000
_cell.length_c   1.000
_cell.angle_alpha   90.00
_cell.angle_beta   90.00
_cell.angle_gamma   90.00
#
_symmetry.space_group_name_H-M   'P 1'
#
loop_
_entity.id
_entity.type
_entity.pdbx_description
1 polymer ?
#
loop_
_entity_poly.entity_id
_entity_poly.type
_entity_poly.pdbx_seq_one_letter_code
_entity_poly.pdbx_strand_id
1 'polypeptide(L)'
;MQLNNAKINFIGDSITEGIGTTCREAMFSEIIAKQTGAKIRNYGISATRIANQIKIVEDIDTKSFCQRFDTMDDDADIILIFGGTNDYGHGDAPFGKFSDRTPETFCGALHYLMNGLITKYPSSQIVFLTPLHRENENVPNESNSLPLKAYVDKIRETAEYYSLPVLDLYAEGGIYPDNIHQKELYCPDGLHPNDAGNEKIAKKIIEFLKTL
;
A
#
# COMPACT_ATOMS: atom_id res chain seq x y z
N MET A 1 9.51 -18.22 -0.96
CA MET A 1 9.28 -18.72 0.44
C MET A 1 8.04 -19.58 0.54
N GLN A 2 7.87 -20.38 1.63
CA GLN A 2 6.67 -21.20 1.84
C GLN A 2 5.59 -20.36 2.54
N LEU A 3 4.39 -20.28 1.93
CA LEU A 3 3.31 -19.43 2.43
C LEU A 3 2.29 -20.15 3.32
N ASN A 4 2.24 -21.49 3.27
CA ASN A 4 1.29 -22.26 4.08
C ASN A 4 1.56 -22.07 5.58
N ASN A 5 0.52 -21.65 6.32
CA ASN A 5 0.56 -21.24 7.73
C ASN A 5 1.39 -19.99 8.04
N ALA A 6 2.02 -19.32 7.06
CA ALA A 6 2.69 -18.05 7.30
C ALA A 6 1.71 -16.99 7.82
N LYS A 7 2.11 -16.23 8.82
CA LYS A 7 1.34 -15.12 9.38
C LYS A 7 1.68 -13.85 8.63
N ILE A 8 0.72 -13.27 7.94
CA ILE A 8 0.92 -12.10 7.09
C ILE A 8 0.12 -10.92 7.62
N ASN A 9 0.81 -9.85 7.97
CA ASN A 9 0.20 -8.57 8.32
C ASN A 9 0.16 -7.68 7.07
N PHE A 10 -1.03 -7.19 6.70
CA PHE A 10 -1.20 -6.16 5.69
C PHE A 10 -1.50 -4.83 6.37
N ILE A 11 -0.71 -3.79 6.14
CA ILE A 11 -1.06 -2.42 6.46
C ILE A 11 -1.32 -1.66 5.17
N GLY A 12 -2.45 -0.94 5.11
CA GLY A 12 -2.84 -0.24 3.90
C GLY A 12 -4.04 0.69 4.11
N ASP A 13 -4.55 1.16 3.01
CA ASP A 13 -5.69 2.06 2.91
C ASP A 13 -6.98 1.34 2.48
N SER A 14 -7.89 2.04 1.79
CA SER A 14 -9.17 1.52 1.28
C SER A 14 -9.01 0.31 0.35
N ILE A 15 -7.93 0.25 -0.43
CA ILE A 15 -7.67 -0.88 -1.32
C ILE A 15 -7.36 -2.14 -0.49
N THR A 16 -6.60 -1.99 0.58
CA THR A 16 -6.29 -3.08 1.51
C THR A 16 -7.51 -3.45 2.36
N GLU A 17 -8.31 -2.49 2.78
CA GLU A 17 -9.59 -2.72 3.47
C GLU A 17 -10.60 -3.48 2.60
N GLY A 18 -10.48 -3.39 1.27
CA GLY A 18 -11.29 -4.12 0.30
C GLY A 18 -12.42 -3.32 -0.32
N ILE A 19 -12.32 -1.97 -0.30
CA ILE A 19 -13.28 -1.12 -1.03
C ILE A 19 -13.23 -1.47 -2.52
N GLY A 20 -14.41 -1.59 -3.13
CA GLY A 20 -14.58 -2.01 -4.53
C GLY A 20 -14.93 -3.48 -4.71
N THR A 21 -14.76 -4.32 -3.66
CA THR A 21 -15.13 -5.75 -3.72
C THR A 21 -16.61 -5.96 -3.35
N THR A 22 -17.20 -7.01 -3.90
CA THR A 22 -18.60 -7.38 -3.62
C THR A 22 -18.78 -8.08 -2.28
N CYS A 23 -17.75 -8.73 -1.77
CA CYS A 23 -17.75 -9.44 -0.48
C CYS A 23 -16.32 -9.59 0.05
N ARG A 24 -16.21 -9.97 1.31
CA ARG A 24 -14.92 -10.16 1.98
C ARG A 24 -14.03 -11.20 1.27
N GLU A 25 -14.61 -12.30 0.82
CA GLU A 25 -13.91 -13.39 0.15
C GLU A 25 -13.27 -12.98 -1.17
N ALA A 26 -13.74 -11.89 -1.78
CA ALA A 26 -13.20 -11.31 -3.01
C ALA A 26 -12.02 -10.34 -2.78
N MET A 27 -11.72 -9.98 -1.52
CA MET A 27 -10.55 -9.15 -1.19
C MET A 27 -9.26 -9.91 -1.51
N PHE A 28 -8.26 -9.23 -2.07
CA PHE A 28 -6.98 -9.85 -2.41
C PHE A 28 -6.34 -10.57 -1.22
N SER A 29 -6.48 -10.03 -0.02
CA SER A 29 -5.96 -10.63 1.22
C SER A 29 -6.61 -11.98 1.53
N GLU A 30 -7.93 -12.12 1.39
CA GLU A 30 -8.66 -13.36 1.61
C GLU A 30 -8.41 -14.38 0.49
N ILE A 31 -8.26 -13.91 -0.75
CA ILE A 31 -7.85 -14.76 -1.88
C ILE A 31 -6.47 -15.39 -1.61
N ILE A 32 -5.52 -14.60 -1.09
CA ILE A 32 -4.19 -15.08 -0.70
C ILE A 32 -4.32 -16.14 0.39
N ALA A 33 -5.09 -15.88 1.46
CA ALA A 33 -5.34 -16.85 2.53
C ALA A 33 -5.86 -18.19 1.98
N LYS A 34 -6.88 -18.13 1.12
CA LYS A 34 -7.52 -19.29 0.52
C LYS A 34 -6.58 -20.09 -0.39
N GLN A 35 -5.77 -19.41 -1.21
CA GLN A 35 -4.90 -20.07 -2.19
C GLN A 35 -3.61 -20.62 -1.59
N THR A 36 -3.13 -20.05 -0.47
CA THR A 36 -1.82 -20.39 0.09
C THR A 36 -1.89 -21.09 1.45
N GLY A 37 -3.02 -20.98 2.15
CA GLY A 37 -3.13 -21.42 3.54
C GLY A 37 -2.46 -20.47 4.53
N ALA A 38 -2.09 -19.25 4.13
CA ALA A 38 -1.55 -18.24 5.00
C ALA A 38 -2.61 -17.71 5.98
N LYS A 39 -2.17 -17.25 7.15
CA LYS A 39 -2.98 -16.59 8.18
C LYS A 39 -2.89 -15.10 7.99
N ILE A 40 -3.94 -14.49 7.46
CA ILE A 40 -3.96 -13.06 7.11
C ILE A 40 -4.51 -12.23 8.26
N ARG A 41 -3.84 -11.10 8.52
CA ARG A 41 -4.33 -10.00 9.37
C ARG A 41 -4.35 -8.74 8.53
N ASN A 42 -5.53 -8.22 8.30
CA ASN A 42 -5.74 -7.05 7.46
C ASN A 42 -5.96 -5.81 8.32
N TYR A 43 -5.01 -4.89 8.29
CA TYR A 43 -5.03 -3.57 8.94
C TYR A 43 -5.27 -2.45 7.92
N GLY A 44 -6.04 -2.70 6.86
CA GLY A 44 -6.49 -1.68 5.92
C GLY A 44 -7.50 -0.74 6.58
N ILE A 45 -7.32 0.57 6.40
CA ILE A 45 -8.26 1.60 6.85
C ILE A 45 -8.40 2.63 5.74
N SER A 46 -9.63 2.84 5.28
CA SER A 46 -9.95 3.76 4.19
C SER A 46 -9.42 5.17 4.44
N ALA A 47 -9.03 5.82 3.36
CA ALA A 47 -8.55 7.20 3.33
C ALA A 47 -7.25 7.47 4.11
N THR A 48 -6.63 6.46 4.75
CA THR A 48 -5.38 6.68 5.48
C THR A 48 -4.17 6.85 4.55
N ARG A 49 -3.16 7.56 5.02
CA ARG A 49 -1.93 7.94 4.31
C ARG A 49 -0.71 7.36 5.03
N ILE A 50 0.41 7.33 4.35
CA ILE A 50 1.69 6.96 4.96
C ILE A 50 2.15 8.06 5.91
N ALA A 51 2.12 9.33 5.44
CA ALA A 51 2.54 10.50 6.21
C ALA A 51 1.46 11.02 7.17
N ASN A 52 1.92 11.64 8.27
CA ASN A 52 1.03 12.38 9.16
C ASN A 52 0.41 13.56 8.41
N GLN A 53 -0.89 13.78 8.63
CA GLN A 53 -1.61 14.87 7.98
C GLN A 53 -1.62 16.11 8.87
N ILE A 54 -1.62 17.29 8.23
CA ILE A 54 -1.68 18.58 8.92
C ILE A 54 -3.13 18.87 9.36
N LYS A 55 -4.09 18.58 8.46
CA LYS A 55 -5.51 18.77 8.72
C LYS A 55 -6.15 17.48 9.20
N ILE A 56 -6.85 17.57 10.31
CA ILE A 56 -7.69 16.49 10.82
C ILE A 56 -9.08 16.67 10.23
N VAL A 57 -9.62 15.61 9.62
CA VAL A 57 -10.99 15.56 9.11
C VAL A 57 -11.81 14.69 10.05
N GLU A 58 -12.83 15.27 10.69
CA GLU A 58 -13.56 14.64 11.82
C GLU A 58 -14.20 13.29 11.49
N ASP A 59 -14.67 13.08 10.25
CA ASP A 59 -15.38 11.85 9.85
C ASP A 59 -14.49 10.80 9.16
N ILE A 60 -13.18 11.01 9.15
CA ILE A 60 -12.21 10.11 8.48
C ILE A 60 -11.14 9.72 9.49
N ASP A 61 -10.79 8.42 9.58
CA ASP A 61 -9.62 8.02 10.35
C ASP A 61 -8.36 8.64 9.72
N THR A 62 -7.80 9.63 10.44
CA THR A 62 -6.62 10.37 9.99
C THR A 62 -5.32 9.75 10.47
N LYS A 63 -5.37 8.67 11.25
CA LYS A 63 -4.15 7.98 11.70
C LYS A 63 -3.38 7.44 10.52
N SER A 64 -2.20 8.00 10.33
CA SER A 64 -1.27 7.57 9.28
C SER A 64 -0.75 6.15 9.52
N PHE A 65 -0.11 5.55 8.52
CA PHE A 65 0.59 4.28 8.71
C PHE A 65 1.67 4.42 9.79
N CYS A 66 2.35 5.57 9.83
CA CYS A 66 3.36 5.88 10.85
C CYS A 66 2.81 5.90 12.28
N GLN A 67 1.52 6.22 12.47
CA GLN A 67 0.87 6.26 13.79
C GLN A 67 0.28 4.94 14.24
N ARG A 68 0.19 3.93 13.35
CA ARG A 68 -0.53 2.68 13.66
C ARG A 68 0.22 1.39 13.36
N PHE A 69 1.38 1.41 12.67
CA PHE A 69 2.14 0.18 12.40
C PHE A 69 2.57 -0.53 13.68
N ASP A 70 2.81 0.22 14.75
CA ASP A 70 3.19 -0.32 16.06
C ASP A 70 2.08 -1.16 16.72
N THR A 71 0.82 -0.95 16.34
CA THR A 71 -0.33 -1.69 16.92
C THR A 71 -0.61 -3.03 16.24
N MET A 72 0.12 -3.35 15.15
CA MET A 72 0.00 -4.64 14.49
C MET A 72 0.61 -5.76 15.33
N ASP A 73 0.06 -6.97 15.19
CA ASP A 73 0.56 -8.16 15.89
C ASP A 73 2.06 -8.41 15.62
N ASP A 74 2.82 -8.70 16.66
CA ASP A 74 4.28 -8.80 16.64
C ASP A 74 4.80 -10.10 16.02
N ASP A 75 3.99 -11.14 15.92
CA ASP A 75 4.37 -12.49 15.51
C ASP A 75 4.14 -12.77 14.00
N ALA A 76 4.21 -11.73 13.18
CA ALA A 76 4.08 -11.88 11.74
C ALA A 76 5.38 -12.37 11.07
N ASP A 77 5.25 -13.31 10.14
CA ASP A 77 6.35 -13.79 9.30
C ASP A 77 6.61 -12.84 8.12
N ILE A 78 5.53 -12.20 7.63
CA ILE A 78 5.56 -11.31 6.46
C ILE A 78 4.76 -10.05 6.78
N ILE A 79 5.31 -8.88 6.44
CA ILE A 79 4.60 -7.60 6.51
C ILE A 79 4.52 -7.01 5.10
N LEU A 80 3.31 -6.71 4.66
CA LEU A 80 3.03 -6.11 3.36
C LEU A 80 2.44 -4.72 3.56
N ILE A 81 3.08 -3.72 2.94
CA ILE A 81 2.69 -2.32 3.05
C ILE A 81 2.17 -1.85 1.70
N PHE A 82 0.90 -1.48 1.63
CA PHE A 82 0.27 -1.04 0.40
C PHE A 82 -0.40 0.33 0.60
N GLY A 83 0.26 1.40 0.15
CA GLY A 83 -0.19 2.77 0.35
C GLY A 83 0.53 3.78 -0.53
N GLY A 84 0.24 5.07 -0.31
CA GLY A 84 0.82 6.19 -1.05
C GLY A 84 -0.15 6.81 -2.07
N THR A 85 -1.21 6.09 -2.47
CA THR A 85 -2.24 6.64 -3.37
C THR A 85 -3.01 7.79 -2.71
N ASN A 86 -3.25 7.72 -1.40
CA ASN A 86 -3.93 8.78 -0.66
C ASN A 86 -3.01 9.95 -0.27
N ASP A 87 -1.71 9.71 -0.07
CA ASP A 87 -0.72 10.79 0.07
C ASP A 87 -0.71 11.67 -1.18
N TYR A 88 -0.82 11.05 -2.38
CA TYR A 88 -1.01 11.77 -3.62
C TYR A 88 -2.43 12.37 -3.75
N GLY A 89 -3.47 11.56 -3.55
CA GLY A 89 -4.85 11.91 -3.97
C GLY A 89 -5.50 13.02 -3.14
N HIS A 90 -5.25 13.04 -1.84
CA HIS A 90 -5.84 14.00 -0.90
C HIS A 90 -5.00 14.22 0.37
N GLY A 91 -3.75 13.77 0.38
CA GLY A 91 -2.82 14.05 1.45
C GLY A 91 -2.39 15.51 1.46
N ASP A 92 -2.22 16.08 2.64
CA ASP A 92 -1.79 17.46 2.83
C ASP A 92 -0.40 17.58 3.49
N ALA A 93 0.24 16.46 3.80
CA ALA A 93 1.62 16.45 4.23
C ALA A 93 2.54 16.94 3.10
N PRO A 94 3.54 17.80 3.39
CA PRO A 94 4.53 18.17 2.39
C PRO A 94 5.25 16.95 1.82
N PHE A 95 5.63 16.99 0.54
CA PHE A 95 6.38 15.87 -0.06
C PHE A 95 7.74 15.68 0.63
N GLY A 96 8.40 16.77 1.00
CA GLY A 96 9.66 16.76 1.75
C GLY A 96 10.89 16.41 0.92
N LYS A 97 11.99 16.16 1.62
CA LYS A 97 13.31 15.81 1.06
C LYS A 97 13.69 14.40 1.46
N PHE A 98 14.52 13.74 0.68
CA PHE A 98 15.05 12.40 1.00
C PHE A 98 15.82 12.34 2.33
N SER A 99 16.34 13.47 2.80
CA SER A 99 17.02 13.56 4.10
C SER A 99 16.08 13.62 5.32
N ASP A 100 14.78 13.84 5.13
CA ASP A 100 13.81 13.93 6.23
C ASP A 100 13.65 12.57 6.92
N ARG A 101 13.42 12.58 8.23
CA ARG A 101 13.36 11.35 9.05
C ARG A 101 12.16 11.32 10.00
N THR A 102 11.26 12.29 9.90
CA THR A 102 10.05 12.37 10.73
C THR A 102 8.79 12.19 9.88
N PRO A 103 7.67 11.75 10.45
CA PRO A 103 6.47 11.40 9.67
C PRO A 103 5.66 12.59 9.13
N GLU A 104 6.13 13.83 9.29
CA GLU A 104 5.43 15.07 8.90
C GLU A 104 5.61 15.42 7.41
N THR A 105 6.49 14.73 6.69
CA THR A 105 6.62 14.81 5.23
C THR A 105 6.52 13.42 4.62
N PHE A 106 6.09 13.31 3.36
CA PHE A 106 5.98 11.99 2.70
C PHE A 106 7.33 11.25 2.66
N CYS A 107 8.40 11.94 2.26
CA CYS A 107 9.75 11.35 2.26
C CYS A 107 10.19 10.92 3.65
N GLY A 108 9.98 11.77 4.65
CA GLY A 108 10.33 11.45 6.04
C GLY A 108 9.50 10.31 6.61
N ALA A 109 8.22 10.26 6.28
CA ALA A 109 7.30 9.20 6.68
C ALA A 109 7.71 7.82 6.13
N LEU A 110 8.17 7.76 4.88
CA LEU A 110 8.71 6.52 4.31
C LEU A 110 9.93 6.03 5.11
N HIS A 111 10.87 6.91 5.43
CA HIS A 111 12.02 6.55 6.25
C HIS A 111 11.62 6.15 7.67
N TYR A 112 10.70 6.88 8.29
CA TYR A 112 10.21 6.58 9.64
C TYR A 112 9.52 5.21 9.68
N LEU A 113 8.62 4.94 8.73
CA LEU A 113 7.88 3.69 8.65
C LEU A 113 8.80 2.50 8.35
N MET A 114 9.66 2.60 7.34
CA MET A 114 10.56 1.51 6.96
C MET A 114 11.52 1.14 8.09
N ASN A 115 12.17 2.14 8.71
CA ASN A 115 13.05 1.90 9.85
C ASN A 115 12.30 1.35 11.08
N GLY A 116 11.09 1.86 11.34
CA GLY A 116 10.22 1.38 12.41
C GLY A 116 9.83 -0.08 12.21
N LEU A 117 9.42 -0.45 11.00
CA LEU A 117 9.07 -1.84 10.66
C LEU A 117 10.26 -2.80 10.79
N ILE A 118 11.45 -2.41 10.32
CA ILE A 118 12.69 -3.19 10.49
C ILE A 118 13.00 -3.40 11.98
N THR A 119 12.80 -2.36 12.79
CA THR A 119 13.04 -2.43 14.24
C THR A 119 12.05 -3.36 14.94
N LYS A 120 10.75 -3.26 14.56
CA LYS A 120 9.68 -4.08 15.16
C LYS A 120 9.74 -5.53 14.70
N TYR A 121 10.10 -5.77 13.44
CA TYR A 121 10.07 -7.10 12.80
C TYR A 121 11.44 -7.48 12.22
N PRO A 122 12.50 -7.59 13.04
CA PRO A 122 13.88 -7.73 12.54
C PRO A 122 14.16 -9.05 11.81
N SER A 123 13.30 -10.05 11.99
CA SER A 123 13.42 -11.37 11.33
C SER A 123 12.33 -11.66 10.29
N SER A 124 11.36 -10.76 10.12
CA SER A 124 10.25 -10.96 9.19
C SER A 124 10.58 -10.42 7.80
N GLN A 125 9.91 -10.97 6.80
CA GLN A 125 9.99 -10.44 5.44
C GLN A 125 9.11 -9.19 5.32
N ILE A 126 9.71 -8.03 5.10
CA ILE A 126 9.00 -6.76 4.89
C ILE A 126 9.00 -6.48 3.39
N VAL A 127 7.84 -6.18 2.82
CA VAL A 127 7.65 -5.89 1.39
C VAL A 127 6.79 -4.66 1.23
N PHE A 128 7.25 -3.70 0.43
CA PHE A 128 6.46 -2.56 0.01
C PHE A 128 5.79 -2.85 -1.34
N LEU A 129 4.53 -2.47 -1.48
CA LEU A 129 3.80 -2.47 -2.73
C LEU A 129 3.66 -1.02 -3.20
N THR A 130 4.04 -0.75 -4.46
CA THR A 130 3.77 0.58 -5.03
C THR A 130 2.27 0.75 -5.26
N PRO A 131 1.74 1.99 -5.22
CA PRO A 131 0.39 2.27 -5.68
C PRO A 131 0.12 1.67 -7.07
N LEU A 132 -1.12 1.28 -7.34
CA LEU A 132 -1.60 0.99 -8.69
C LEU A 132 -1.72 2.28 -9.50
N HIS A 133 -1.79 2.16 -10.82
CA HIS A 133 -2.33 3.23 -11.65
C HIS A 133 -3.75 3.58 -11.22
N ARG A 134 -4.09 4.85 -11.32
CA ARG A 134 -5.43 5.38 -11.03
C ARG A 134 -5.81 6.45 -12.04
N GLU A 135 -7.10 6.72 -12.16
CA GLU A 135 -7.59 7.82 -13.00
C GLU A 135 -7.02 9.16 -12.49
N ASN A 136 -6.71 10.04 -13.43
CA ASN A 136 -6.15 11.37 -13.17
C ASN A 136 -4.77 11.39 -12.47
N GLU A 137 -4.01 10.31 -12.49
CA GLU A 137 -2.73 10.18 -11.80
C GLU A 137 -1.63 11.16 -12.27
N ASN A 138 -1.78 11.73 -13.46
CA ASN A 138 -0.88 12.72 -14.03
C ASN A 138 -1.27 14.17 -13.66
N VAL A 139 -2.44 14.39 -13.07
CA VAL A 139 -2.83 15.70 -12.57
C VAL A 139 -2.03 15.98 -11.31
N PRO A 140 -1.28 17.11 -11.24
CA PRO A 140 -0.54 17.45 -10.05
C PRO A 140 -1.48 17.59 -8.84
N ASN A 141 -1.12 16.98 -7.70
CA ASN A 141 -1.92 17.11 -6.49
C ASN A 141 -1.90 18.55 -5.96
N GLU A 142 -2.94 18.93 -5.25
CA GLU A 142 -3.12 20.31 -4.78
C GLU A 142 -2.04 20.77 -3.78
N SER A 143 -1.58 19.85 -2.90
CA SER A 143 -0.66 20.18 -1.81
C SER A 143 0.80 20.32 -2.25
N ASN A 144 1.24 19.49 -3.19
CA ASN A 144 2.66 19.37 -3.54
C ASN A 144 2.97 19.62 -5.03
N SER A 145 1.92 19.81 -5.86
CA SER A 145 2.03 20.00 -7.31
C SER A 145 2.78 18.88 -8.02
N LEU A 146 2.64 17.63 -7.54
CA LEU A 146 3.32 16.45 -8.06
C LEU A 146 2.31 15.39 -8.54
N PRO A 147 2.62 14.64 -9.62
CA PRO A 147 1.81 13.50 -10.07
C PRO A 147 2.05 12.28 -9.16
N LEU A 148 1.16 11.26 -9.24
CA LEU A 148 1.30 10.01 -8.50
C LEU A 148 2.66 9.35 -8.70
N LYS A 149 3.20 9.43 -9.91
CA LYS A 149 4.51 8.84 -10.24
C LYS A 149 5.65 9.29 -9.32
N ALA A 150 5.63 10.55 -8.84
CA ALA A 150 6.63 11.06 -7.91
C ALA A 150 6.60 10.30 -6.56
N TYR A 151 5.40 9.99 -6.07
CA TYR A 151 5.19 9.21 -4.85
C TYR A 151 5.64 7.76 -5.03
N VAL A 152 5.30 7.15 -6.16
CA VAL A 152 5.74 5.79 -6.52
C VAL A 152 7.26 5.69 -6.55
N ASP A 153 7.94 6.63 -7.24
CA ASP A 153 9.40 6.63 -7.32
C ASP A 153 10.06 6.81 -5.96
N LYS A 154 9.45 7.62 -5.09
CA LYS A 154 9.98 7.84 -3.75
C LYS A 154 9.86 6.57 -2.87
N ILE A 155 8.79 5.80 -3.01
CA ILE A 155 8.65 4.50 -2.34
C ILE A 155 9.78 3.56 -2.79
N ARG A 156 10.04 3.45 -4.11
CA ARG A 156 11.11 2.62 -4.65
C ARG A 156 12.49 3.02 -4.13
N GLU A 157 12.82 4.31 -4.24
CA GLU A 157 14.09 4.87 -3.80
C GLU A 157 14.33 4.64 -2.31
N THR A 158 13.31 4.83 -1.48
CA THR A 158 13.45 4.65 -0.03
C THR A 158 13.57 3.17 0.33
N ALA A 159 12.80 2.29 -0.32
CA ALA A 159 12.90 0.85 -0.09
C ALA A 159 14.29 0.31 -0.50
N GLU A 160 14.85 0.76 -1.62
CA GLU A 160 16.22 0.46 -2.04
C GLU A 160 17.24 0.87 -0.97
N TYR A 161 17.09 2.07 -0.40
CA TYR A 161 17.97 2.57 0.68
C TYR A 161 18.00 1.63 1.89
N TYR A 162 16.86 1.01 2.23
CA TYR A 162 16.74 0.07 3.36
C TYR A 162 16.92 -1.41 2.95
N SER A 163 17.27 -1.71 1.70
CA SER A 163 17.37 -3.08 1.17
C SER A 163 16.06 -3.87 1.33
N LEU A 164 14.92 -3.21 1.22
CA LEU A 164 13.60 -3.82 1.28
C LEU A 164 13.09 -4.14 -0.13
N PRO A 165 12.57 -5.37 -0.36
CA PRO A 165 11.96 -5.71 -1.64
C PRO A 165 10.70 -4.89 -1.90
N VAL A 166 10.48 -4.57 -3.18
CA VAL A 166 9.30 -3.86 -3.66
C VAL A 166 8.57 -4.72 -4.70
N LEU A 167 7.30 -5.00 -4.47
CA LEU A 167 6.41 -5.44 -5.54
C LEU A 167 5.88 -4.20 -6.26
N ASP A 168 6.36 -3.99 -7.47
CA ASP A 168 6.04 -2.82 -8.26
C ASP A 168 4.71 -2.96 -9.00
N LEU A 169 3.60 -2.76 -8.28
CA LEU A 169 2.26 -2.83 -8.88
C LEU A 169 1.97 -1.68 -9.86
N TYR A 170 2.67 -0.55 -9.74
CA TYR A 170 2.56 0.53 -10.72
C TYR A 170 3.07 0.06 -12.09
N ALA A 171 4.23 -0.59 -12.14
CA ALA A 171 4.81 -1.08 -13.38
C ALA A 171 4.21 -2.41 -13.87
N GLU A 172 3.82 -3.29 -12.93
CA GLU A 172 3.53 -4.70 -13.25
C GLU A 172 2.11 -5.15 -12.85
N GLY A 173 1.33 -4.30 -12.18
CA GLY A 173 -0.02 -4.63 -11.70
C GLY A 173 -0.98 -5.01 -12.81
N GLY A 174 -0.80 -4.44 -14.00
CA GLY A 174 -1.62 -4.71 -15.18
C GLY A 174 -3.05 -4.22 -15.04
N ILE A 175 -3.25 -3.16 -14.23
CA ILE A 175 -4.50 -2.39 -14.07
C ILE A 175 -4.18 -0.97 -14.49
N TYR A 176 -4.83 -0.48 -15.55
CA TYR A 176 -4.61 0.86 -16.12
C TYR A 176 -5.94 1.55 -16.42
N PRO A 177 -6.53 2.27 -15.45
CA PRO A 177 -7.88 2.83 -15.53
C PRO A 177 -8.08 3.93 -16.61
N ASP A 178 -7.02 4.54 -17.13
CA ASP A 178 -7.15 5.48 -18.27
C ASP A 178 -7.55 4.75 -19.57
N ASN A 179 -7.37 3.42 -19.63
CA ASN A 179 -7.98 2.60 -20.67
C ASN A 179 -9.38 2.17 -20.23
N ILE A 180 -10.42 2.60 -20.96
CA ILE A 180 -11.83 2.37 -20.58
C ILE A 180 -12.17 0.89 -20.37
N HIS A 181 -11.63 -0.02 -21.19
CA HIS A 181 -11.91 -1.46 -21.06
C HIS A 181 -11.27 -2.04 -19.81
N GLN A 182 -10.06 -1.61 -19.44
CA GLN A 182 -9.42 -2.03 -18.22
C GLN A 182 -10.09 -1.42 -16.99
N LYS A 183 -10.54 -0.16 -17.07
CA LYS A 183 -11.31 0.50 -16.03
C LYS A 183 -12.58 -0.30 -15.73
N GLU A 184 -13.41 -0.57 -16.73
CA GLU A 184 -14.66 -1.34 -16.57
C GLU A 184 -14.42 -2.74 -16.01
N LEU A 185 -13.33 -3.40 -16.42
CA LEU A 185 -13.04 -4.78 -16.05
C LEU A 185 -12.45 -4.91 -14.64
N TYR A 186 -11.59 -3.99 -14.21
CA TYR A 186 -10.79 -4.16 -13.00
C TYR A 186 -10.96 -3.08 -11.94
N CYS A 187 -11.36 -1.86 -12.32
CA CYS A 187 -11.31 -0.68 -11.45
C CYS A 187 -12.39 0.36 -11.85
N PRO A 188 -13.70 0.03 -11.74
CA PRO A 188 -14.79 0.81 -12.36
C PRO A 188 -14.87 2.28 -11.92
N ASP A 189 -14.46 2.62 -10.71
CA ASP A 189 -14.42 4.00 -10.21
C ASP A 189 -13.10 4.72 -10.53
N GLY A 190 -12.17 4.03 -11.20
CA GLY A 190 -10.84 4.56 -11.54
C GLY A 190 -9.82 4.57 -10.40
N LEU A 191 -10.16 4.02 -9.23
CA LEU A 191 -9.29 3.98 -8.03
C LEU A 191 -9.30 2.62 -7.32
N HIS A 192 -10.49 2.07 -7.03
CA HIS A 192 -10.62 0.87 -6.23
C HIS A 192 -10.82 -0.37 -7.11
N PRO A 193 -9.93 -1.37 -7.01
CA PRO A 193 -10.08 -2.62 -7.74
C PRO A 193 -11.35 -3.37 -7.32
N ASN A 194 -12.15 -3.81 -8.31
CA ASN A 194 -13.27 -4.73 -8.08
C ASN A 194 -12.76 -6.17 -7.82
N ASP A 195 -13.65 -7.15 -7.77
CA ASP A 195 -13.31 -8.55 -7.52
C ASP A 195 -12.23 -9.07 -8.50
N ALA A 196 -12.37 -8.79 -9.79
CA ALA A 196 -11.41 -9.20 -10.81
C ALA A 196 -10.05 -8.49 -10.66
N GLY A 197 -10.05 -7.22 -10.27
CA GLY A 197 -8.85 -6.47 -9.94
C GLY A 197 -8.14 -7.02 -8.70
N ASN A 198 -8.91 -7.37 -7.67
CA ASN A 198 -8.39 -7.99 -6.44
C ASN A 198 -7.77 -9.37 -6.71
N GLU A 199 -8.40 -10.21 -7.57
CA GLU A 199 -7.83 -11.50 -7.97
C GLU A 199 -6.47 -11.32 -8.68
N LYS A 200 -6.37 -10.31 -9.54
CA LYS A 200 -5.12 -9.98 -10.23
C LYS A 200 -4.01 -9.54 -9.26
N ILE A 201 -4.35 -8.69 -8.29
CA ILE A 201 -3.40 -8.24 -7.24
C ILE A 201 -2.96 -9.45 -6.40
N ALA A 202 -3.89 -10.29 -5.94
CA ALA A 202 -3.58 -11.48 -5.15
C ALA A 202 -2.58 -12.39 -5.86
N LYS A 203 -2.81 -12.66 -7.15
CA LYS A 203 -1.90 -13.46 -7.98
C LYS A 203 -0.49 -12.86 -8.02
N LYS A 204 -0.38 -11.54 -8.25
CA LYS A 204 0.92 -10.84 -8.28
C LYS A 204 1.66 -10.94 -6.95
N ILE A 205 0.96 -10.73 -5.83
CA ILE A 205 1.54 -10.84 -4.50
C ILE A 205 2.02 -12.28 -4.23
N ILE A 206 1.20 -13.30 -4.52
CA ILE A 206 1.58 -14.71 -4.32
C ILE A 206 2.81 -15.08 -5.16
N GLU A 207 2.82 -14.72 -6.44
CA GLU A 207 3.95 -14.98 -7.34
C GLU A 207 5.23 -14.30 -6.83
N PHE A 208 5.15 -13.03 -6.45
CA PHE A 208 6.28 -12.28 -5.92
C PHE A 208 6.83 -12.89 -4.62
N LEU A 209 5.96 -13.19 -3.65
CA LEU A 209 6.39 -13.78 -2.37
C LEU A 209 7.06 -15.15 -2.53
N LYS A 210 6.72 -15.91 -3.56
CA LYS A 210 7.40 -17.19 -3.87
C LYS A 210 8.83 -17.01 -4.38
N THR A 211 9.20 -15.81 -4.87
CA THR A 211 10.56 -15.53 -5.35
C THR A 211 11.50 -15.11 -4.23
N LEU A 212 10.98 -14.71 -3.09
CA LEU A 212 11.72 -14.36 -1.87
C LEU A 212 11.98 -15.61 -1.02
#